data_53236442b4fc3fdb9100de3751ac160a
#
_entry.id   53236442b4fc3fdb9100de3751ac160a
#
_cell.length_a   1.000
_cell.length_b   1.000
_cell.length_c   1.000
_cell.angle_alpha   90.00
_cell.angle_beta   90.00
_cell.angle_gamma   90.00
#
_symmetry.space_group_name_H-M   'P 1'
#
loop_
_entity.id
_entity.type
_entity.pdbx_description
1 polymer ?
#
loop_
_entity_poly.entity_id
_entity_poly.type
_entity_poly.pdbx_seq_one_letter_code
_entity_poly.pdbx_strand_id
1 'polypeptide(L)'
;MAGRATDMSVATSMVRDGARQAMAWLHGWTGLLLGHILFIMCLAGTLSVFKAEISRWMRPEISGQADPVRAISAATNWLTANTTGSTGWYLAAPDGRSNVVEAAYDSDGAYLSRALDPLSGAPVARDTLGGEFFYRLHFELELPYPWGRLLASLAAMLMLVAIVTGIIAHKRFFKDIFTFRPGKGQRSWLDGHNALGVLSLPFHIMITFTGLLTLASLNMPWGIAAGYGDNVMALYNDLTPGAVSRVASGTKAPLTPMAPMLAQAQRHFGGAPVSRVYIFNPGDAAAVVTVYPVETGAIGYLPAEISFDGATGRVLKAWTEKRAGVRTYQTIYGLHMAHFAPLLTRWLYFLGGAMLTLAIASGMVLWIVKRRERAPLSIGNRLLERLNVGGLTGVPIGMIAFLIANRMLPLGVAARAEAEVSIALWSAGAALLIGIALPPKLGWPLLLGLLALLCAVVALLGPIWVSDIILATTNMMLMATAVALGLLVWKHVRRRSVSAPVRRRMVPA
;
A
#
# COMPACT_ATOMS: atom_id res chain seq x y z
N MET A 1 -42.44 27.90 35.05
CA MET A 1 -41.95 26.88 34.05
C MET A 1 -40.71 27.31 33.26
N ALA A 2 -40.36 28.58 33.16
CA ALA A 2 -39.20 29.07 32.40
C ALA A 2 -37.80 28.71 33.04
N GLY A 3 -37.70 28.61 34.36
CA GLY A 3 -36.42 28.31 35.02
C GLY A 3 -35.91 26.88 34.86
N ARG A 4 -36.77 25.87 34.67
CA ARG A 4 -36.38 24.48 34.43
C ARG A 4 -35.86 24.21 33.01
N ALA A 5 -36.32 24.97 32.03
CA ALA A 5 -35.87 24.84 30.62
C ALA A 5 -34.46 25.41 30.40
N THR A 6 -34.13 26.52 31.12
CA THR A 6 -32.80 27.15 31.08
C THR A 6 -31.76 26.28 31.79
N ASP A 7 -32.05 25.64 32.94
CA ASP A 7 -31.15 24.76 33.66
C ASP A 7 -30.81 23.47 32.84
N MET A 8 -31.82 22.88 32.19
CA MET A 8 -31.61 21.70 31.32
C MET A 8 -30.80 22.06 30.09
N SER A 9 -30.92 23.25 29.52
CA SER A 9 -30.16 23.67 28.36
C SER A 9 -28.69 23.93 28.72
N VAL A 10 -28.41 24.49 29.90
CA VAL A 10 -27.06 24.72 30.41
C VAL A 10 -26.38 23.38 30.77
N ALA A 11 -27.09 22.48 31.47
CA ALA A 11 -26.58 21.16 31.83
C ALA A 11 -26.27 20.32 30.57
N THR A 12 -27.13 20.30 29.56
CA THR A 12 -26.89 19.63 28.26
C THR A 12 -25.73 20.24 27.49
N SER A 13 -25.53 21.56 27.55
CA SER A 13 -24.38 22.21 26.89
C SER A 13 -23.07 21.88 27.59
N MET A 14 -23.02 21.82 28.92
CA MET A 14 -21.84 21.45 29.70
C MET A 14 -21.46 19.95 29.48
N VAL A 15 -22.43 19.05 29.45
CA VAL A 15 -22.21 17.63 29.15
C VAL A 15 -21.70 17.46 27.71
N ARG A 16 -22.25 18.17 26.73
CA ARG A 16 -21.79 18.14 25.35
C ARG A 16 -20.36 18.68 25.19
N ASP A 17 -19.99 19.73 25.91
CA ASP A 17 -18.63 20.29 25.87
C ASP A 17 -17.63 19.35 26.54
N GLY A 18 -18.00 18.67 27.64
CA GLY A 18 -17.18 17.63 28.27
C GLY A 18 -16.95 16.42 27.36
N ALA A 19 -18.00 15.89 26.72
CA ALA A 19 -17.87 14.78 25.79
C ALA A 19 -16.99 15.13 24.58
N ARG A 20 -17.10 16.32 24.03
CA ARG A 20 -16.27 16.77 22.92
C ARG A 20 -14.80 16.96 23.33
N GLN A 21 -14.52 17.46 24.53
CA GLN A 21 -13.16 17.55 25.03
C GLN A 21 -12.55 16.17 25.22
N ALA A 22 -13.31 15.19 25.72
CA ALA A 22 -12.89 13.79 25.83
C ALA A 22 -12.57 13.19 24.44
N MET A 23 -13.40 13.44 23.43
CA MET A 23 -13.15 12.98 22.05
C MET A 23 -11.90 13.66 21.45
N ALA A 24 -11.70 14.95 21.69
CA ALA A 24 -10.48 15.65 21.25
C ALA A 24 -9.22 15.12 21.95
N TRP A 25 -9.32 14.76 23.21
CA TRP A 25 -8.24 14.11 23.95
C TRP A 25 -7.93 12.72 23.36
N LEU A 26 -8.95 11.88 23.18
CA LEU A 26 -8.82 10.54 22.60
C LEU A 26 -8.23 10.61 21.18
N HIS A 27 -8.72 11.50 20.33
CA HIS A 27 -8.17 11.73 18.99
C HIS A 27 -6.67 12.07 19.01
N GLY A 28 -6.28 12.98 19.91
CA GLY A 28 -4.89 13.40 20.04
C GLY A 28 -3.96 12.29 20.52
N TRP A 29 -4.39 11.45 21.47
CA TRP A 29 -3.58 10.34 21.98
C TRP A 29 -3.54 9.16 21.01
N THR A 30 -4.65 8.82 20.37
CA THR A 30 -4.69 7.79 19.34
C THR A 30 -3.74 8.13 18.18
N GLY A 31 -3.82 9.39 17.70
CA GLY A 31 -2.92 9.86 16.64
C GLY A 31 -1.45 9.90 17.06
N LEU A 32 -1.13 10.16 18.34
CA LEU A 32 0.24 10.17 18.82
C LEU A 32 0.83 8.76 18.94
N LEU A 33 0.11 7.85 19.58
CA LEU A 33 0.60 6.51 19.90
C LEU A 33 0.92 5.70 18.63
N LEU A 34 0.06 5.78 17.63
CA LEU A 34 0.22 5.01 16.39
C LEU A 34 0.55 5.85 15.15
N GLY A 35 0.77 7.16 15.32
CA GLY A 35 0.98 8.07 14.20
C GLY A 35 2.11 7.66 13.26
N HIS A 36 3.25 7.18 13.78
CA HIS A 36 4.35 6.71 12.93
C HIS A 36 4.00 5.43 12.18
N ILE A 37 3.33 4.47 12.83
CA ILE A 37 2.88 3.22 12.17
C ILE A 37 1.86 3.55 11.09
N LEU A 38 0.86 4.37 11.41
CA LEU A 38 -0.14 4.82 10.45
C LEU A 38 0.48 5.60 9.28
N PHE A 39 1.51 6.41 9.55
CA PHE A 39 2.23 7.12 8.49
C PHE A 39 2.93 6.16 7.53
N ILE A 40 3.64 5.14 8.05
CA ILE A 40 4.27 4.09 7.24
C ILE A 40 3.21 3.38 6.40
N MET A 41 2.15 2.88 7.05
CA MET A 41 1.08 2.15 6.39
C MET A 41 0.40 2.98 5.29
N CYS A 42 -0.01 4.20 5.60
CA CYS A 42 -0.74 5.04 4.64
C CYS A 42 0.13 5.50 3.49
N LEU A 43 1.42 5.83 3.73
CA LEU A 43 2.36 6.17 2.67
C LEU A 43 2.61 4.96 1.75
N ALA A 44 2.90 3.81 2.33
CA ALA A 44 3.11 2.57 1.60
C ALA A 44 1.87 2.15 0.80
N GLY A 45 0.67 2.20 1.42
CA GLY A 45 -0.60 1.92 0.76
C GLY A 45 -0.93 2.89 -0.38
N THR A 46 -0.58 4.17 -0.23
CA THR A 46 -0.71 5.17 -1.30
C THR A 46 0.13 4.79 -2.52
N LEU A 47 1.37 4.36 -2.32
CA LEU A 47 2.25 3.91 -3.40
C LEU A 47 1.80 2.58 -4.00
N SER A 48 1.20 1.70 -3.20
CA SER A 48 0.69 0.39 -3.63
C SER A 48 -0.42 0.46 -4.69
N VAL A 49 -1.11 1.61 -4.81
CA VAL A 49 -2.07 1.86 -5.92
C VAL A 49 -1.39 1.70 -7.28
N PHE A 50 -0.11 2.03 -7.36
CA PHE A 50 0.72 1.90 -8.57
C PHE A 50 1.77 0.77 -8.47
N LYS A 51 1.45 -0.28 -7.70
CA LYS A 51 2.34 -1.44 -7.47
C LYS A 51 2.87 -2.06 -8.77
N ALA A 52 2.00 -2.27 -9.74
CA ALA A 52 2.37 -2.88 -11.02
C ALA A 52 3.30 -1.96 -11.85
N GLU A 53 2.98 -0.67 -11.89
CA GLU A 53 3.78 0.34 -12.60
C GLU A 53 5.16 0.50 -11.96
N ILE A 54 5.25 0.49 -10.63
CA ILE A 54 6.53 0.51 -9.90
C ILE A 54 7.33 -0.76 -10.21
N SER A 55 6.70 -1.94 -10.18
CA SER A 55 7.36 -3.21 -10.53
C SER A 55 7.92 -3.20 -11.96
N ARG A 56 7.14 -2.64 -12.90
CA ARG A 56 7.56 -2.48 -14.29
C ARG A 56 8.73 -1.49 -14.41
N TRP A 57 8.67 -0.36 -13.72
CA TRP A 57 9.78 0.60 -13.67
C TRP A 57 11.05 -0.04 -13.10
N MET A 58 10.94 -0.95 -12.13
CA MET A 58 12.07 -1.64 -11.52
C MET A 58 12.66 -2.77 -12.38
N ARG A 59 12.02 -3.17 -13.49
CA ARG A 59 12.48 -4.19 -14.46
C ARG A 59 12.54 -3.62 -15.89
N PRO A 60 13.41 -2.63 -16.16
CA PRO A 60 13.44 -1.91 -17.44
C PRO A 60 13.91 -2.76 -18.62
N GLU A 61 14.54 -3.90 -18.38
CA GLU A 61 14.97 -4.87 -19.40
C GLU A 61 13.81 -5.60 -20.07
N ILE A 62 12.65 -5.67 -19.40
CA ILE A 62 11.44 -6.23 -19.99
C ILE A 62 10.63 -5.09 -20.61
N SER A 63 10.59 -5.03 -21.91
CA SER A 63 9.90 -3.97 -22.67
C SER A 63 8.67 -4.51 -23.41
N GLY A 64 7.73 -3.62 -23.72
CA GLY A 64 6.54 -3.93 -24.51
C GLY A 64 5.38 -4.49 -23.72
N GLN A 65 4.32 -4.83 -24.46
CA GLN A 65 3.15 -5.55 -23.95
C GLN A 65 3.23 -7.00 -24.39
N ALA A 66 2.91 -7.91 -23.47
CA ALA A 66 2.88 -9.33 -23.74
C ALA A 66 1.42 -9.81 -23.91
N ASP A 67 1.19 -10.71 -24.86
CA ASP A 67 -0.09 -11.42 -24.96
C ASP A 67 -0.26 -12.36 -23.76
N PRO A 68 -1.33 -12.21 -22.95
CA PRO A 68 -1.50 -12.99 -21.72
C PRO A 68 -1.53 -14.50 -21.94
N VAL A 69 -2.12 -14.96 -23.06
CA VAL A 69 -2.25 -16.40 -23.37
C VAL A 69 -0.89 -17.00 -23.71
N ARG A 70 -0.10 -16.30 -24.53
CA ARG A 70 1.26 -16.73 -24.86
C ARG A 70 2.17 -16.70 -23.64
N ALA A 71 2.09 -15.66 -22.82
CA ALA A 71 2.92 -15.52 -21.63
C ALA A 71 2.64 -16.61 -20.60
N ILE A 72 1.37 -16.91 -20.31
CA ILE A 72 1.00 -18.02 -19.42
C ILE A 72 1.45 -19.37 -20.01
N SER A 73 1.33 -19.56 -21.32
CA SER A 73 1.80 -20.79 -21.98
C SER A 73 3.32 -20.96 -21.89
N ALA A 74 4.08 -19.88 -22.09
CA ALA A 74 5.54 -19.90 -21.93
C ALA A 74 5.95 -20.20 -20.48
N ALA A 75 5.31 -19.53 -19.50
CA ALA A 75 5.53 -19.76 -18.08
C ALA A 75 5.23 -21.21 -17.66
N THR A 76 4.10 -21.78 -18.10
CA THR A 76 3.76 -23.17 -17.79
C THR A 76 4.71 -24.17 -18.42
N ASN A 77 5.19 -23.93 -19.65
CA ASN A 77 6.18 -24.77 -20.28
C ASN A 77 7.51 -24.77 -19.52
N TRP A 78 7.95 -23.57 -19.11
CA TRP A 78 9.18 -23.44 -18.33
C TRP A 78 9.04 -24.12 -16.96
N LEU A 79 7.95 -23.92 -16.24
CA LEU A 79 7.68 -24.54 -14.94
C LEU A 79 7.61 -26.08 -15.07
N THR A 80 6.96 -26.61 -16.10
CA THR A 80 6.92 -28.06 -16.37
C THR A 80 8.32 -28.65 -16.53
N ALA A 81 9.22 -27.93 -17.17
CA ALA A 81 10.58 -28.38 -17.40
C ALA A 81 11.52 -28.24 -16.19
N ASN A 82 11.23 -27.28 -15.29
CA ASN A 82 12.17 -26.84 -14.26
C ASN A 82 11.68 -27.04 -12.82
N THR A 83 10.42 -27.47 -12.58
CA THR A 83 9.86 -27.67 -11.24
C THR A 83 9.24 -29.05 -11.12
N THR A 84 10.08 -30.06 -10.86
CA THR A 84 9.62 -31.45 -10.65
C THR A 84 9.09 -31.60 -9.22
N GLY A 85 7.92 -32.27 -9.07
CA GLY A 85 7.32 -32.55 -7.76
C GLY A 85 6.57 -31.36 -7.14
N SER A 86 6.39 -30.27 -7.86
CA SER A 86 5.58 -29.15 -7.42
C SER A 86 4.11 -29.56 -7.22
N THR A 87 3.50 -29.10 -6.11
CA THR A 87 2.08 -29.38 -5.79
C THR A 87 1.16 -28.32 -6.38
N GLY A 88 1.68 -27.14 -6.70
CA GLY A 88 0.86 -26.06 -7.27
C GLY A 88 1.63 -24.89 -7.85
N TRP A 89 1.06 -24.29 -8.87
CA TRP A 89 1.54 -23.06 -9.50
C TRP A 89 0.43 -22.00 -9.50
N TYR A 90 0.77 -20.78 -9.10
CA TYR A 90 -0.11 -19.62 -9.07
C TYR A 90 0.47 -18.56 -10.00
N LEU A 91 -0.20 -18.33 -11.13
CA LEU A 91 0.29 -17.43 -12.17
C LEU A 91 -0.65 -16.22 -12.31
N ALA A 92 -0.09 -15.02 -12.27
CA ALA A 92 -0.79 -13.81 -12.69
C ALA A 92 -0.29 -13.41 -14.08
N ALA A 93 -1.24 -13.27 -15.01
CA ALA A 93 -0.94 -12.92 -16.40
C ALA A 93 -0.49 -11.47 -16.52
N PRO A 94 0.37 -11.14 -17.50
CA PRO A 94 0.66 -9.75 -17.84
C PRO A 94 -0.61 -9.05 -18.33
N ASP A 95 -0.66 -7.74 -18.07
CA ASP A 95 -1.77 -6.87 -18.46
C ASP A 95 -1.24 -5.51 -18.99
N GLY A 96 -2.10 -4.52 -19.12
CA GLY A 96 -1.67 -3.17 -19.52
C GLY A 96 -0.75 -2.46 -18.51
N ARG A 97 -0.61 -2.98 -17.29
CA ARG A 97 0.16 -2.41 -16.18
C ARG A 97 1.45 -3.21 -15.91
N SER A 98 1.34 -4.53 -15.88
CA SER A 98 2.44 -5.48 -15.70
C SER A 98 2.82 -6.11 -17.04
N ASN A 99 4.13 -6.23 -17.29
CA ASN A 99 4.67 -6.83 -18.51
C ASN A 99 5.37 -8.18 -18.25
N VAL A 100 5.19 -8.77 -17.08
CA VAL A 100 5.75 -10.07 -16.68
C VAL A 100 4.63 -11.00 -16.21
N VAL A 101 4.91 -12.31 -16.18
CA VAL A 101 4.08 -13.26 -15.43
C VAL A 101 4.60 -13.28 -13.99
N GLU A 102 3.77 -12.88 -13.02
CA GLU A 102 4.10 -13.09 -11.61
C GLU A 102 3.72 -14.54 -11.26
N ALA A 103 4.72 -15.32 -10.87
CA ALA A 103 4.55 -16.73 -10.56
C ALA A 103 4.90 -17.02 -9.10
N ALA A 104 4.04 -17.81 -8.43
CA ALA A 104 4.36 -18.40 -7.15
C ALA A 104 4.18 -19.92 -7.28
N TYR A 105 5.18 -20.68 -6.85
CA TYR A 105 5.22 -22.14 -7.00
C TYR A 105 6.10 -22.78 -5.93
N ASP A 106 5.85 -24.03 -5.60
CA ASP A 106 6.73 -24.80 -4.73
C ASP A 106 7.78 -25.56 -5.56
N SER A 107 9.01 -25.57 -5.07
CA SER A 107 10.11 -26.33 -5.61
C SER A 107 10.99 -26.82 -4.47
N ASP A 108 11.26 -28.12 -4.42
CA ASP A 108 12.11 -28.77 -3.42
C ASP A 108 11.72 -28.42 -1.95
N GLY A 109 10.39 -28.31 -1.69
CA GLY A 109 9.83 -27.98 -0.39
C GLY A 109 9.89 -26.49 -0.01
N ALA A 110 10.42 -25.63 -0.88
CA ALA A 110 10.42 -24.17 -0.71
C ALA A 110 9.39 -23.51 -1.62
N TYR A 111 8.63 -22.56 -1.06
CA TYR A 111 7.70 -21.73 -1.84
C TYR A 111 8.43 -20.52 -2.41
N LEU A 112 8.47 -20.43 -3.72
CA LEU A 112 9.15 -19.37 -4.45
C LEU A 112 8.15 -18.41 -5.09
N SER A 113 8.47 -17.12 -5.09
CA SER A 113 7.75 -16.11 -5.85
C SER A 113 8.71 -15.40 -6.81
N ARG A 114 8.44 -15.44 -8.12
CA ARG A 114 9.32 -14.93 -9.17
C ARG A 114 8.52 -14.22 -10.26
N ALA A 115 9.13 -13.19 -10.84
CA ALA A 115 8.68 -12.65 -12.12
C ALA A 115 9.27 -13.48 -13.26
N LEU A 116 8.46 -13.94 -14.17
CA LEU A 116 8.88 -14.71 -15.34
C LEU A 116 8.77 -13.84 -16.60
N ASP A 117 9.75 -13.98 -17.47
CA ASP A 117 9.76 -13.31 -18.77
C ASP A 117 8.59 -13.81 -19.64
N PRO A 118 7.78 -12.93 -20.23
CA PRO A 118 6.55 -13.32 -20.92
C PRO A 118 6.77 -14.09 -22.23
N LEU A 119 7.99 -14.06 -22.79
CA LEU A 119 8.33 -14.75 -24.03
C LEU A 119 8.95 -16.12 -23.78
N SER A 120 9.93 -16.19 -22.88
CA SER A 120 10.65 -17.43 -22.57
C SER A 120 10.02 -18.23 -21.43
N GLY A 121 9.24 -17.59 -20.56
CA GLY A 121 8.73 -18.18 -19.33
C GLY A 121 9.79 -18.33 -18.23
N ALA A 122 11.07 -18.01 -18.49
CA ALA A 122 12.15 -18.13 -17.52
C ALA A 122 12.12 -17.00 -16.48
N PRO A 123 12.66 -17.20 -15.25
CA PRO A 123 12.78 -16.13 -14.28
C PRO A 123 13.56 -14.93 -14.83
N VAL A 124 13.05 -13.73 -14.58
CA VAL A 124 13.73 -12.49 -14.93
C VAL A 124 14.99 -12.34 -14.09
N ALA A 125 16.11 -12.01 -14.72
CA ALA A 125 17.42 -11.93 -14.06
C ALA A 125 17.46 -10.88 -12.93
N ARG A 126 16.66 -9.81 -13.05
CA ARG A 126 16.50 -8.81 -11.98
C ARG A 126 15.50 -9.29 -10.95
N ASP A 127 15.96 -10.07 -9.98
CA ASP A 127 15.17 -10.47 -8.84
C ASP A 127 14.93 -9.27 -7.91
N THR A 128 13.67 -8.89 -7.72
CA THR A 128 13.24 -7.76 -6.90
C THR A 128 11.80 -7.95 -6.45
N LEU A 129 11.45 -7.48 -5.25
CA LEU A 129 10.05 -7.40 -4.83
C LEU A 129 9.25 -6.39 -5.67
N GLY A 130 9.92 -5.43 -6.30
CA GLY A 130 9.20 -4.41 -7.05
C GLY A 130 8.22 -3.64 -6.17
N GLY A 131 7.05 -3.33 -6.70
CA GLY A 131 5.98 -2.67 -5.95
C GLY A 131 5.39 -3.51 -4.81
N GLU A 132 5.66 -4.83 -4.77
CA GLU A 132 5.24 -5.71 -3.67
C GLU A 132 5.85 -5.29 -2.33
N PHE A 133 7.07 -4.71 -2.33
CA PHE A 133 7.67 -4.13 -1.13
C PHE A 133 6.75 -3.10 -0.46
N PHE A 134 6.17 -2.17 -1.22
CA PHE A 134 5.26 -1.16 -0.66
C PHE A 134 3.95 -1.79 -0.16
N TYR A 135 3.44 -2.79 -0.89
CA TYR A 135 2.23 -3.51 -0.49
C TYR A 135 2.45 -4.27 0.82
N ARG A 136 3.55 -5.02 0.97
CA ARG A 136 3.90 -5.72 2.20
C ARG A 136 4.14 -4.76 3.37
N LEU A 137 4.86 -3.65 3.11
CA LEU A 137 5.08 -2.62 4.12
C LEU A 137 3.75 -1.99 4.60
N HIS A 138 2.71 -1.93 3.75
CA HIS A 138 1.39 -1.44 4.10
C HIS A 138 0.66 -2.33 5.12
N PHE A 139 0.66 -3.63 4.94
CA PHE A 139 -0.20 -4.51 5.75
C PHE A 139 0.57 -5.49 6.66
N GLU A 140 1.88 -5.65 6.45
CA GLU A 140 2.78 -6.51 7.26
C GLU A 140 3.89 -5.73 7.96
N LEU A 141 4.15 -4.46 7.58
CA LEU A 141 5.24 -3.63 8.11
C LEU A 141 6.63 -4.28 7.98
N GLU A 142 6.82 -5.19 7.03
CA GLU A 142 8.00 -6.06 6.87
C GLU A 142 8.34 -6.86 8.17
N LEU A 143 7.35 -7.13 9.02
CA LEU A 143 7.47 -7.95 10.23
C LEU A 143 7.00 -9.39 9.96
N PRO A 144 7.51 -10.39 10.73
CA PRO A 144 7.07 -11.77 10.60
C PRO A 144 5.56 -11.95 10.84
N TYR A 145 4.95 -12.87 10.09
CA TYR A 145 3.58 -13.32 10.33
C TYR A 145 3.46 -13.98 11.72
N PRO A 146 2.37 -13.74 12.50
CA PRO A 146 1.24 -12.86 12.20
C PRO A 146 1.41 -11.42 12.73
N TRP A 147 2.54 -11.09 13.37
CA TRP A 147 2.72 -9.88 14.19
C TRP A 147 2.56 -8.59 13.40
N GLY A 148 3.12 -8.53 12.18
CA GLY A 148 2.98 -7.36 11.32
C GLY A 148 1.52 -7.07 10.99
N ARG A 149 0.76 -8.09 10.60
CA ARG A 149 -0.67 -7.96 10.26
C ARG A 149 -1.52 -7.60 11.48
N LEU A 150 -1.24 -8.17 12.65
CA LEU A 150 -1.93 -7.81 13.89
C LEU A 150 -1.69 -6.36 14.28
N LEU A 151 -0.44 -5.89 14.19
CA LEU A 151 -0.08 -4.50 14.48
C LEU A 151 -0.72 -3.53 13.47
N ALA A 152 -0.70 -3.87 12.18
CA ALA A 152 -1.37 -3.10 11.13
C ALA A 152 -2.89 -3.02 11.37
N SER A 153 -3.51 -4.13 11.75
CA SER A 153 -4.94 -4.18 12.08
C SER A 153 -5.30 -3.34 13.30
N LEU A 154 -4.50 -3.43 14.37
CA LEU A 154 -4.67 -2.58 15.56
C LEU A 154 -4.55 -1.09 15.19
N ALA A 155 -3.57 -0.73 14.37
CA ALA A 155 -3.38 0.63 13.88
C ALA A 155 -4.59 1.11 13.06
N ALA A 156 -5.13 0.27 12.17
CA ALA A 156 -6.31 0.58 11.39
C ALA A 156 -7.59 0.74 12.24
N MET A 157 -7.77 -0.10 13.28
CA MET A 157 -8.87 0.06 14.25
C MET A 157 -8.79 1.40 14.98
N LEU A 158 -7.61 1.75 15.48
CA LEU A 158 -7.41 3.03 16.15
C LEU A 158 -7.48 4.21 15.19
N MET A 159 -7.14 4.04 13.91
CA MET A 159 -7.37 5.06 12.89
C MET A 159 -8.88 5.32 12.69
N LEU A 160 -9.72 4.28 12.68
CA LEU A 160 -11.18 4.45 12.60
C LEU A 160 -11.70 5.21 13.83
N VAL A 161 -11.20 4.89 15.02
CA VAL A 161 -11.50 5.65 16.26
C VAL A 161 -11.05 7.10 16.11
N ALA A 162 -9.85 7.35 15.56
CA ALA A 162 -9.36 8.70 15.35
C ALA A 162 -10.23 9.49 14.36
N ILE A 163 -10.70 8.88 13.27
CA ILE A 163 -11.62 9.51 12.30
C ILE A 163 -12.92 9.90 13.00
N VAL A 164 -13.57 8.97 13.71
CA VAL A 164 -14.86 9.23 14.40
C VAL A 164 -14.70 10.31 15.46
N THR A 165 -13.68 10.20 16.31
CA THR A 165 -13.42 11.19 17.37
C THR A 165 -13.03 12.55 16.81
N GLY A 166 -12.33 12.60 15.68
CA GLY A 166 -12.01 13.83 14.96
C GLY A 166 -13.26 14.56 14.46
N ILE A 167 -14.20 13.83 13.87
CA ILE A 167 -15.50 14.38 13.45
C ILE A 167 -16.25 14.99 14.63
N ILE A 168 -16.35 14.27 15.76
CA ILE A 168 -17.08 14.72 16.96
C ILE A 168 -16.36 15.92 17.60
N ALA A 169 -15.05 15.94 17.65
CA ALA A 169 -14.26 16.99 18.26
C ALA A 169 -14.37 18.34 17.52
N HIS A 170 -14.63 18.34 16.20
CA HIS A 170 -14.58 19.55 15.38
C HIS A 170 -15.95 20.24 15.24
N LYS A 171 -16.13 21.38 15.93
CA LYS A 171 -17.42 22.13 15.98
C LYS A 171 -17.90 22.69 14.62
N ARG A 172 -16.98 23.02 13.73
CA ARG A 172 -17.25 23.76 12.49
C ARG A 172 -16.73 23.03 11.26
N PHE A 173 -16.94 21.71 11.27
CA PHE A 173 -16.38 20.76 10.33
C PHE A 173 -16.42 21.22 8.84
N PHE A 174 -17.57 21.73 8.39
CA PHE A 174 -17.72 22.20 7.01
C PHE A 174 -17.45 23.71 6.81
N LYS A 175 -17.43 24.50 7.89
CA LYS A 175 -17.30 25.95 7.79
C LYS A 175 -15.87 26.42 7.62
N ASP A 176 -14.90 25.68 8.19
CA ASP A 176 -13.48 26.04 8.24
C ASP A 176 -12.65 25.35 7.14
N ILE A 177 -13.25 24.51 6.28
CA ILE A 177 -12.54 23.74 5.23
C ILE A 177 -11.81 24.64 4.21
N PHE A 178 -12.36 25.81 3.90
CA PHE A 178 -11.79 26.75 2.95
C PHE A 178 -10.92 27.86 3.59
N THR A 179 -10.72 27.80 4.92
CA THR A 179 -9.97 28.81 5.66
C THR A 179 -8.54 28.36 5.97
N PHE A 180 -7.69 28.27 4.95
CA PHE A 180 -6.27 28.01 5.16
C PHE A 180 -5.49 29.32 5.38
N ARG A 181 -4.85 29.46 6.53
CA ARG A 181 -4.11 30.66 6.96
C ARG A 181 -2.61 30.37 7.05
N PRO A 182 -1.83 30.55 5.97
CA PRO A 182 -0.41 30.22 5.97
C PRO A 182 0.38 31.16 6.89
N GLY A 183 1.45 30.63 7.52
CA GLY A 183 2.37 31.42 8.34
C GLY A 183 1.88 31.81 9.74
N LYS A 184 0.77 31.23 10.22
CA LYS A 184 0.15 31.52 11.54
C LYS A 184 0.48 30.45 12.60
N GLY A 185 1.66 29.81 12.57
CA GLY A 185 2.10 28.83 13.56
C GLY A 185 1.13 27.65 13.74
N GLN A 186 0.71 27.37 14.96
CA GLN A 186 -0.22 26.30 15.30
C GLN A 186 -1.50 26.33 14.43
N ARG A 187 -2.02 27.53 14.14
CA ARG A 187 -3.26 27.72 13.39
C ARG A 187 -3.15 27.21 11.95
N SER A 188 -2.00 27.45 11.28
CA SER A 188 -1.76 26.93 9.94
C SER A 188 -1.72 25.38 9.90
N TRP A 189 -1.09 24.76 10.91
CA TRP A 189 -1.06 23.30 11.03
C TRP A 189 -2.45 22.71 11.28
N LEU A 190 -3.26 23.38 12.13
CA LEU A 190 -4.64 22.98 12.40
C LEU A 190 -5.52 23.13 11.14
N ASP A 191 -5.43 24.26 10.45
CA ASP A 191 -6.20 24.50 9.22
C ASP A 191 -5.83 23.47 8.14
N GLY A 192 -4.53 23.15 7.97
CA GLY A 192 -4.05 22.14 7.02
C GLY A 192 -4.51 20.73 7.38
N HIS A 193 -4.38 20.33 8.64
CA HIS A 193 -4.84 19.03 9.13
C HIS A 193 -6.34 18.85 8.90
N ASN A 194 -7.15 19.86 9.26
CA ASN A 194 -8.58 19.84 9.07
C ASN A 194 -8.99 19.79 7.59
N ALA A 195 -8.37 20.60 6.74
CA ALA A 195 -8.66 20.62 5.31
C ALA A 195 -8.38 19.25 4.67
N LEU A 196 -7.22 18.63 4.97
CA LEU A 196 -6.86 17.30 4.49
C LEU A 196 -7.82 16.23 5.02
N GLY A 197 -8.18 16.30 6.31
CA GLY A 197 -9.08 15.33 6.93
C GLY A 197 -10.52 15.42 6.41
N VAL A 198 -11.03 16.64 6.18
CA VAL A 198 -12.43 16.84 5.76
C VAL A 198 -12.63 16.59 4.26
N LEU A 199 -11.73 17.11 3.42
CA LEU A 199 -11.86 17.02 1.97
C LEU A 199 -11.88 15.57 1.47
N SER A 200 -11.10 14.69 2.08
CA SER A 200 -11.02 13.27 1.73
C SER A 200 -11.70 12.33 2.73
N LEU A 201 -12.56 12.86 3.62
CA LEU A 201 -13.21 12.08 4.67
C LEU A 201 -13.96 10.84 4.16
N PRO A 202 -14.79 10.93 3.09
CA PRO A 202 -15.48 9.75 2.57
C PRO A 202 -14.50 8.65 2.15
N PHE A 203 -13.39 9.02 1.52
CA PHE A 203 -12.32 8.10 1.17
C PHE A 203 -11.64 7.52 2.42
N HIS A 204 -11.33 8.33 3.44
CA HIS A 204 -10.69 7.87 4.67
C HIS A 204 -11.54 6.84 5.41
N ILE A 205 -12.86 7.06 5.52
CA ILE A 205 -13.78 6.10 6.13
C ILE A 205 -13.82 4.81 5.30
N MET A 206 -14.01 4.93 3.99
CA MET A 206 -14.10 3.80 3.07
C MET A 206 -12.83 2.93 3.14
N ILE A 207 -11.65 3.53 2.93
CA ILE A 207 -10.40 2.77 2.85
C ILE A 207 -10.01 2.13 4.19
N THR A 208 -10.28 2.81 5.33
CA THR A 208 -10.00 2.27 6.66
C THR A 208 -10.92 1.11 7.00
N PHE A 209 -12.22 1.29 6.77
CA PHE A 209 -13.23 0.26 7.06
C PHE A 209 -13.03 -0.97 6.19
N THR A 210 -12.85 -0.79 4.88
CA THR A 210 -12.62 -1.90 3.96
C THR A 210 -11.29 -2.62 4.24
N GLY A 211 -10.24 -1.89 4.66
CA GLY A 211 -8.96 -2.47 5.06
C GLY A 211 -9.06 -3.39 6.27
N LEU A 212 -9.85 -3.01 7.28
CA LEU A 212 -10.11 -3.90 8.42
C LEU A 212 -10.80 -5.19 8.00
N LEU A 213 -11.72 -5.12 7.04
CA LEU A 213 -12.44 -6.28 6.55
C LEU A 213 -11.61 -7.18 5.63
N THR A 214 -10.57 -6.68 4.96
CA THR A 214 -9.64 -7.53 4.20
C THR A 214 -8.87 -8.50 5.09
N LEU A 215 -8.65 -8.15 6.35
CA LEU A 215 -8.00 -8.99 7.36
C LEU A 215 -9.00 -9.58 8.39
N ALA A 216 -10.29 -9.69 8.02
CA ALA A 216 -11.33 -10.14 8.94
C ALA A 216 -11.09 -11.56 9.48
N SER A 217 -10.50 -12.46 8.67
CA SER A 217 -10.13 -13.80 9.13
C SER A 217 -9.12 -13.81 10.30
N LEU A 218 -8.27 -12.78 10.37
CA LEU A 218 -7.31 -12.61 11.45
C LEU A 218 -7.89 -11.80 12.61
N ASN A 219 -8.67 -10.76 12.30
CA ASN A 219 -9.19 -9.81 13.30
C ASN A 219 -10.47 -10.27 13.99
N MET A 220 -11.31 -11.02 13.26
CA MET A 220 -12.62 -11.50 13.69
C MET A 220 -12.82 -12.98 13.32
N PRO A 221 -11.98 -13.89 13.83
CA PRO A 221 -12.01 -15.30 13.45
C PRO A 221 -13.28 -16.02 13.91
N TRP A 222 -14.02 -15.48 14.89
CA TRP A 222 -15.17 -16.13 15.52
C TRP A 222 -16.28 -16.49 14.53
N GLY A 223 -16.59 -15.63 13.57
CA GLY A 223 -17.59 -15.92 12.54
C GLY A 223 -17.20 -17.09 11.65
N ILE A 224 -15.90 -17.17 11.30
CA ILE A 224 -15.34 -18.28 10.52
C ILE A 224 -15.33 -19.55 11.36
N ALA A 225 -14.86 -19.47 12.60
CA ALA A 225 -14.84 -20.61 13.52
C ALA A 225 -16.25 -21.16 13.80
N ALA A 226 -17.25 -20.29 13.95
CA ALA A 226 -18.65 -20.70 14.14
C ALA A 226 -19.25 -21.40 12.90
N GLY A 227 -18.88 -20.95 11.66
CA GLY A 227 -19.40 -21.50 10.42
C GLY A 227 -18.65 -22.72 9.88
N TYR A 228 -17.34 -22.76 10.08
CA TYR A 228 -16.45 -23.72 9.43
C TYR A 228 -15.55 -24.49 10.42
N GLY A 229 -15.61 -24.18 11.74
CA GLY A 229 -14.71 -24.75 12.74
C GLY A 229 -13.24 -24.47 12.38
N ASP A 230 -12.40 -25.48 12.51
CA ASP A 230 -10.97 -25.41 12.14
C ASP A 230 -10.72 -25.68 10.65
N ASN A 231 -11.78 -25.89 9.86
CA ASN A 231 -11.66 -26.22 8.44
C ASN A 231 -11.62 -24.96 7.56
N VAL A 232 -10.47 -24.29 7.57
CA VAL A 232 -10.23 -23.11 6.73
C VAL A 232 -10.40 -23.41 5.22
N MET A 233 -10.11 -24.65 4.80
CA MET A 233 -10.27 -25.05 3.40
C MET A 233 -11.76 -25.08 2.99
N ALA A 234 -12.67 -25.43 3.90
CA ALA A 234 -14.10 -25.36 3.62
C ALA A 234 -14.56 -23.91 3.35
N LEU A 235 -14.02 -22.93 4.08
CA LEU A 235 -14.28 -21.53 3.79
C LEU A 235 -13.80 -21.14 2.37
N TYR A 236 -12.56 -21.51 2.00
CA TYR A 236 -12.04 -21.21 0.66
C TYR A 236 -12.87 -21.87 -0.45
N ASN A 237 -13.27 -23.14 -0.27
CA ASN A 237 -14.12 -23.85 -1.22
C ASN A 237 -15.51 -23.21 -1.34
N ASP A 238 -16.03 -22.62 -0.26
CA ASP A 238 -17.30 -21.88 -0.30
C ASP A 238 -17.14 -20.52 -0.96
N LEU A 239 -16.03 -19.84 -0.78
CA LEU A 239 -15.74 -18.54 -1.42
C LEU A 239 -15.43 -18.68 -2.92
N THR A 240 -14.85 -19.82 -3.34
CA THR A 240 -14.46 -20.11 -4.73
C THR A 240 -15.05 -21.44 -5.21
N PRO A 241 -16.39 -21.53 -5.37
CA PRO A 241 -17.06 -22.81 -5.66
C PRO A 241 -16.72 -23.40 -7.04
N GLY A 242 -16.21 -22.59 -7.96
CA GLY A 242 -15.78 -23.04 -9.29
C GLY A 242 -14.36 -23.62 -9.28
N ALA A 243 -13.57 -23.34 -8.24
CA ALA A 243 -12.27 -23.95 -8.07
C ALA A 243 -12.42 -25.41 -7.60
N VAL A 244 -11.93 -26.35 -8.42
CA VAL A 244 -11.97 -27.78 -8.12
C VAL A 244 -10.66 -28.18 -7.44
N SER A 245 -10.76 -28.86 -6.31
CA SER A 245 -9.61 -29.45 -5.63
C SER A 245 -9.63 -30.97 -5.82
N ARG A 246 -8.49 -31.58 -6.14
CA ARG A 246 -8.24 -32.98 -6.23
C ARG A 246 -7.01 -33.41 -5.48
N VAL A 247 -7.05 -34.56 -4.86
CA VAL A 247 -5.83 -35.20 -4.32
C VAL A 247 -5.00 -35.73 -5.49
N ALA A 248 -3.67 -35.55 -5.43
CA ALA A 248 -2.79 -36.14 -6.45
C ALA A 248 -3.01 -37.65 -6.57
N SER A 249 -3.10 -38.14 -7.80
CA SER A 249 -3.32 -39.56 -8.09
C SER A 249 -2.05 -40.41 -8.00
N GLY A 250 -0.87 -39.75 -8.05
CA GLY A 250 0.44 -40.40 -8.19
C GLY A 250 0.72 -40.92 -9.61
N THR A 251 -0.25 -40.80 -10.54
CA THR A 251 -0.10 -41.21 -11.93
C THR A 251 0.39 -40.03 -12.77
N LYS A 252 1.55 -40.18 -13.38
CA LYS A 252 2.13 -39.10 -14.25
C LYS A 252 1.26 -38.92 -15.50
N ALA A 253 0.89 -37.67 -15.77
CA ALA A 253 0.24 -37.28 -17.01
C ALA A 253 0.70 -35.86 -17.39
N PRO A 254 1.02 -35.59 -18.67
CA PRO A 254 1.42 -34.27 -19.12
C PRO A 254 0.23 -33.28 -19.04
N LEU A 255 0.52 -32.02 -18.78
CA LEU A 255 -0.47 -30.97 -18.89
C LEU A 255 -0.87 -30.77 -20.36
N THR A 256 -2.17 -30.66 -20.61
CA THR A 256 -2.71 -30.21 -21.89
C THR A 256 -2.23 -28.78 -22.20
N PRO A 257 -1.94 -28.40 -23.45
CA PRO A 257 -1.57 -27.05 -23.82
C PRO A 257 -2.54 -25.99 -23.27
N MET A 258 -2.00 -24.91 -22.68
CA MET A 258 -2.80 -23.88 -22.01
C MET A 258 -3.71 -23.11 -22.96
N ALA A 259 -3.25 -22.79 -24.18
CA ALA A 259 -3.94 -21.87 -25.08
C ALA A 259 -5.40 -22.23 -25.37
N PRO A 260 -5.78 -23.49 -25.66
CA PRO A 260 -7.19 -23.85 -25.87
C PRO A 260 -8.05 -23.66 -24.62
N MET A 261 -7.55 -24.01 -23.43
CA MET A 261 -8.25 -23.82 -22.13
C MET A 261 -8.47 -22.35 -21.84
N LEU A 262 -7.43 -21.50 -22.03
CA LEU A 262 -7.51 -20.06 -21.80
C LEU A 262 -8.48 -19.39 -22.80
N ALA A 263 -8.48 -19.80 -24.08
CA ALA A 263 -9.43 -19.31 -25.07
C ALA A 263 -10.88 -19.72 -24.73
N GLN A 264 -11.08 -20.93 -24.19
CA GLN A 264 -12.40 -21.36 -23.72
C GLN A 264 -12.83 -20.58 -22.47
N ALA A 265 -11.91 -20.31 -21.52
CA ALA A 265 -12.17 -19.48 -20.35
C ALA A 265 -12.59 -18.06 -20.75
N GLN A 266 -11.89 -17.43 -21.69
CA GLN A 266 -12.25 -16.10 -22.19
C GLN A 266 -13.66 -16.07 -22.80
N ARG A 267 -14.06 -17.08 -23.56
CA ARG A 267 -15.45 -17.19 -24.06
C ARG A 267 -16.46 -17.31 -22.92
N HIS A 268 -16.15 -18.09 -21.89
CA HIS A 268 -17.02 -18.21 -20.71
C HIS A 268 -17.16 -16.87 -19.96
N PHE A 269 -16.11 -16.08 -19.92
CA PHE A 269 -16.08 -14.75 -19.28
C PHE A 269 -16.63 -13.62 -20.17
N GLY A 270 -17.32 -13.92 -21.28
CA GLY A 270 -17.87 -12.92 -22.19
C GLY A 270 -16.79 -12.11 -22.92
N GLY A 271 -15.62 -12.68 -23.15
CA GLY A 271 -14.49 -12.02 -23.81
C GLY A 271 -13.52 -11.31 -22.87
N ALA A 272 -13.77 -11.31 -21.55
CA ALA A 272 -12.83 -10.71 -20.61
C ALA A 272 -11.46 -11.43 -20.64
N PRO A 273 -10.33 -10.69 -20.62
CA PRO A 273 -9.01 -11.29 -20.59
C PRO A 273 -8.78 -12.15 -19.33
N VAL A 274 -7.85 -13.11 -19.45
CA VAL A 274 -7.40 -13.91 -18.31
C VAL A 274 -6.51 -13.06 -17.40
N SER A 275 -6.77 -13.13 -16.08
CA SER A 275 -5.97 -12.46 -15.05
C SER A 275 -5.06 -13.44 -14.32
N ARG A 276 -5.62 -14.57 -13.84
CA ARG A 276 -4.89 -15.54 -13.02
C ARG A 276 -5.17 -16.95 -13.49
N VAL A 277 -4.17 -17.80 -13.34
CA VAL A 277 -4.26 -19.23 -13.60
C VAL A 277 -3.62 -19.97 -12.42
N TYR A 278 -4.40 -20.81 -11.75
CA TYR A 278 -3.92 -21.69 -10.68
C TYR A 278 -3.89 -23.11 -11.19
N ILE A 279 -2.76 -23.78 -11.03
CA ILE A 279 -2.57 -25.16 -11.47
C ILE A 279 -2.22 -26.00 -10.25
N PHE A 280 -3.05 -26.94 -9.92
CA PHE A 280 -2.84 -27.89 -8.82
C PHE A 280 -2.42 -29.24 -9.39
N ASN A 281 -1.52 -29.94 -8.69
CA ASN A 281 -0.93 -31.22 -9.08
C ASN A 281 -0.37 -31.23 -10.53
N PRO A 282 0.49 -30.25 -10.91
CA PRO A 282 1.00 -30.20 -12.28
C PRO A 282 1.80 -31.48 -12.59
N GLY A 283 1.56 -32.09 -13.77
CA GLY A 283 2.22 -33.34 -14.17
C GLY A 283 1.59 -34.62 -13.63
N ASP A 284 0.44 -34.54 -12.94
CA ASP A 284 -0.35 -35.66 -12.43
C ASP A 284 -1.65 -35.80 -13.20
N ALA A 285 -2.17 -37.01 -13.31
CA ALA A 285 -3.48 -37.28 -13.95
C ALA A 285 -4.66 -36.60 -13.24
N ALA A 286 -4.50 -36.20 -11.96
CA ALA A 286 -5.46 -35.42 -11.20
C ALA A 286 -5.20 -33.90 -11.29
N ALA A 287 -4.39 -33.45 -12.25
CA ALA A 287 -4.09 -32.00 -12.42
C ALA A 287 -5.38 -31.20 -12.66
N VAL A 288 -5.45 -30.04 -12.04
CA VAL A 288 -6.57 -29.08 -12.21
C VAL A 288 -6.02 -27.71 -12.57
N VAL A 289 -6.59 -27.11 -13.60
CA VAL A 289 -6.27 -25.73 -14.04
C VAL A 289 -7.49 -24.85 -13.78
N THR A 290 -7.40 -23.91 -12.86
CA THR A 290 -8.46 -22.94 -12.58
C THR A 290 -8.07 -21.57 -13.12
N VAL A 291 -8.95 -20.97 -13.91
CA VAL A 291 -8.72 -19.69 -14.61
C VAL A 291 -9.68 -18.64 -14.08
N TYR A 292 -9.19 -17.44 -13.90
CA TYR A 292 -9.93 -16.27 -13.42
C TYR A 292 -9.83 -15.10 -14.43
N PRO A 293 -10.92 -14.33 -14.63
CA PRO A 293 -10.92 -13.17 -15.51
C PRO A 293 -10.26 -11.96 -14.90
N VAL A 294 -9.93 -10.97 -15.72
CA VAL A 294 -9.59 -9.62 -15.26
C VAL A 294 -10.82 -8.96 -14.62
N GLU A 295 -10.63 -8.30 -13.50
CA GLU A 295 -11.69 -7.65 -12.71
C GLU A 295 -12.02 -6.26 -13.27
N THR A 296 -12.29 -6.13 -14.57
CA THR A 296 -12.62 -4.86 -15.21
C THR A 296 -14.12 -4.60 -15.25
N GLY A 297 -14.50 -3.36 -14.95
CA GLY A 297 -15.88 -2.88 -15.14
C GLY A 297 -16.86 -3.20 -14.00
N ALA A 298 -16.49 -3.98 -13.00
CA ALA A 298 -17.29 -4.24 -11.81
C ALA A 298 -16.45 -4.16 -10.55
N ILE A 299 -16.98 -3.51 -9.51
CA ILE A 299 -16.36 -3.53 -8.19
C ILE A 299 -16.59 -4.93 -7.59
N GLY A 300 -15.59 -5.78 -7.67
CA GLY A 300 -15.66 -7.14 -7.16
C GLY A 300 -14.31 -7.83 -7.28
N TYR A 301 -14.05 -8.80 -6.42
CA TYR A 301 -12.84 -9.60 -6.43
C TYR A 301 -13.23 -11.05 -6.78
N LEU A 302 -12.56 -11.64 -7.79
CA LEU A 302 -12.83 -13.00 -8.27
C LEU A 302 -14.33 -13.25 -8.60
N PRO A 303 -14.95 -12.51 -9.54
CA PRO A 303 -16.38 -12.59 -9.78
C PRO A 303 -16.80 -13.86 -10.52
N ALA A 304 -15.87 -14.56 -11.17
CA ALA A 304 -16.09 -15.79 -11.93
C ALA A 304 -14.83 -16.64 -11.97
N GLU A 305 -15.01 -17.93 -12.23
CA GLU A 305 -13.93 -18.91 -12.35
C GLU A 305 -14.36 -20.09 -13.21
N ILE A 306 -13.39 -20.73 -13.87
CA ILE A 306 -13.60 -21.96 -14.60
C ILE A 306 -12.44 -22.93 -14.35
N SER A 307 -12.73 -24.16 -13.99
CA SER A 307 -11.74 -25.22 -13.76
C SER A 307 -11.78 -26.25 -14.87
N PHE A 308 -10.59 -26.64 -15.29
CA PHE A 308 -10.35 -27.67 -16.30
C PHE A 308 -9.61 -28.86 -15.69
N ASP A 309 -9.82 -30.02 -16.23
CA ASP A 309 -8.97 -31.19 -16.06
C ASP A 309 -7.64 -30.92 -16.78
N GLY A 310 -6.53 -30.87 -16.03
CA GLY A 310 -5.24 -30.48 -16.57
C GLY A 310 -4.64 -31.45 -17.58
N ALA A 311 -5.00 -32.75 -17.47
CA ALA A 311 -4.49 -33.79 -18.36
C ALA A 311 -5.27 -33.89 -19.68
N THR A 312 -6.59 -33.57 -19.66
CA THR A 312 -7.46 -33.72 -20.83
C THR A 312 -7.96 -32.40 -21.42
N GLY A 313 -7.84 -31.30 -20.72
CA GLY A 313 -8.37 -29.99 -21.11
C GLY A 313 -9.90 -29.85 -21.00
N ARG A 314 -10.59 -30.89 -20.45
CA ARG A 314 -12.05 -30.90 -20.32
C ARG A 314 -12.48 -29.98 -19.18
N VAL A 315 -13.57 -29.21 -19.37
CA VAL A 315 -14.17 -28.40 -18.30
C VAL A 315 -14.68 -29.28 -17.19
N LEU A 316 -14.28 -29.07 -15.97
CA LEU A 316 -14.75 -29.71 -14.76
C LEU A 316 -15.90 -28.93 -14.14
N LYS A 317 -15.72 -27.61 -13.98
CA LYS A 317 -16.70 -26.73 -13.37
C LYS A 317 -16.51 -25.29 -13.85
N ALA A 318 -17.61 -24.58 -13.98
CA ALA A 318 -17.60 -23.14 -14.23
C ALA A 318 -18.57 -22.47 -13.24
N TRP A 319 -18.19 -21.30 -12.75
CA TRP A 319 -18.96 -20.57 -11.75
C TRP A 319 -18.91 -19.09 -12.00
N THR A 320 -20.03 -18.42 -11.77
CA THR A 320 -20.12 -16.96 -11.67
C THR A 320 -20.84 -16.65 -10.37
N GLU A 321 -20.22 -15.83 -9.53
CA GLU A 321 -20.75 -15.55 -8.19
C GLU A 321 -22.04 -14.72 -8.25
N LYS A 322 -23.12 -15.23 -7.65
CA LYS A 322 -24.43 -14.58 -7.58
C LYS A 322 -24.94 -14.41 -6.15
N ARG A 323 -24.31 -15.06 -5.17
CA ARG A 323 -24.73 -15.04 -3.77
C ARG A 323 -24.48 -13.65 -3.18
N ALA A 324 -25.52 -13.01 -2.64
CA ALA A 324 -25.48 -11.63 -2.16
C ALA A 324 -24.38 -11.41 -1.08
N GLY A 325 -24.25 -12.32 -0.11
CA GLY A 325 -23.24 -12.23 0.96
C GLY A 325 -21.82 -12.25 0.42
N VAL A 326 -21.50 -13.22 -0.48
CA VAL A 326 -20.15 -13.32 -1.08
C VAL A 326 -19.87 -12.10 -1.97
N ARG A 327 -20.83 -11.65 -2.78
CA ARG A 327 -20.68 -10.44 -3.59
C ARG A 327 -20.45 -9.19 -2.75
N THR A 328 -21.11 -9.09 -1.58
CA THR A 328 -20.85 -7.98 -0.64
C THR A 328 -19.41 -8.02 -0.14
N TYR A 329 -18.93 -9.18 0.30
CA TYR A 329 -17.53 -9.37 0.69
C TYR A 329 -16.56 -9.03 -0.45
N GLN A 330 -16.80 -9.57 -1.66
CA GLN A 330 -16.00 -9.30 -2.85
C GLN A 330 -15.98 -7.81 -3.21
N THR A 331 -17.11 -7.10 -3.06
CA THR A 331 -17.20 -5.65 -3.29
C THR A 331 -16.38 -4.87 -2.27
N ILE A 332 -16.49 -5.20 -0.99
CA ILE A 332 -15.71 -4.55 0.09
C ILE A 332 -14.21 -4.78 -0.13
N TYR A 333 -13.83 -6.01 -0.44
CA TYR A 333 -12.45 -6.37 -0.75
C TYR A 333 -11.94 -5.63 -2.01
N GLY A 334 -12.75 -5.61 -3.07
CA GLY A 334 -12.45 -4.90 -4.31
C GLY A 334 -12.29 -3.40 -4.14
N LEU A 335 -13.12 -2.77 -3.31
CA LEU A 335 -13.00 -1.35 -2.95
C LEU A 335 -11.67 -1.05 -2.26
N HIS A 336 -11.17 -1.95 -1.42
CA HIS A 336 -9.86 -1.75 -0.80
C HIS A 336 -8.72 -1.94 -1.79
N MET A 337 -8.75 -3.02 -2.56
CA MET A 337 -7.66 -3.40 -3.47
C MET A 337 -7.60 -2.56 -4.75
N ALA A 338 -8.70 -1.92 -5.13
CA ALA A 338 -8.84 -1.07 -6.31
C ALA A 338 -8.39 -1.72 -7.65
N HIS A 339 -8.44 -3.07 -7.76
CA HIS A 339 -8.05 -3.77 -8.99
C HIS A 339 -8.95 -3.41 -10.19
N PHE A 340 -10.23 -3.13 -9.93
CA PHE A 340 -11.20 -2.69 -10.94
C PHE A 340 -10.94 -1.29 -11.48
N ALA A 341 -10.09 -0.50 -10.81
CA ALA A 341 -10.01 0.95 -11.00
C ALA A 341 -9.26 1.33 -12.29
N PRO A 342 -9.91 2.05 -13.23
CA PRO A 342 -9.22 2.65 -14.37
C PRO A 342 -8.27 3.76 -13.88
N LEU A 343 -7.41 4.25 -14.78
CA LEU A 343 -6.34 5.18 -14.44
C LEU A 343 -6.80 6.40 -13.63
N LEU A 344 -7.91 7.03 -14.00
CA LEU A 344 -8.45 8.19 -13.26
C LEU A 344 -8.85 7.83 -11.84
N THR A 345 -9.54 6.71 -11.65
CA THR A 345 -9.95 6.24 -10.31
C THR A 345 -8.72 5.90 -9.45
N ARG A 346 -7.68 5.30 -10.03
CA ARG A 346 -6.42 5.05 -9.31
C ARG A 346 -5.74 6.35 -8.86
N TRP A 347 -5.77 7.40 -9.67
CA TRP A 347 -5.29 8.72 -9.26
C TRP A 347 -6.11 9.31 -8.10
N LEU A 348 -7.42 9.10 -8.07
CA LEU A 348 -8.27 9.50 -6.95
C LEU A 348 -7.91 8.73 -5.66
N TYR A 349 -7.66 7.41 -5.75
CA TYR A 349 -7.16 6.61 -4.63
C TYR A 349 -5.79 7.10 -4.14
N PHE A 350 -4.87 7.37 -5.05
CA PHE A 350 -3.55 7.91 -4.73
C PHE A 350 -3.64 9.27 -4.03
N LEU A 351 -4.44 10.20 -4.56
CA LEU A 351 -4.65 11.51 -3.97
C LEU A 351 -5.32 11.41 -2.59
N GLY A 352 -6.34 10.58 -2.46
CA GLY A 352 -7.00 10.31 -1.17
C GLY A 352 -6.04 9.73 -0.14
N GLY A 353 -5.21 8.75 -0.54
CA GLY A 353 -4.17 8.16 0.31
C GLY A 353 -3.06 9.16 0.67
N ALA A 354 -2.63 9.99 -0.27
CA ALA A 354 -1.67 11.06 0.00
C ALA A 354 -2.23 12.11 0.98
N MET A 355 -3.49 12.49 0.83
CA MET A 355 -4.16 13.41 1.77
C MET A 355 -4.26 12.79 3.18
N LEU A 356 -4.55 11.49 3.30
CA LEU A 356 -4.57 10.77 4.57
C LEU A 356 -3.17 10.75 5.20
N THR A 357 -2.15 10.40 4.43
CA THR A 357 -0.74 10.39 4.88
C THR A 357 -0.31 11.77 5.40
N LEU A 358 -0.63 12.84 4.66
CA LEU A 358 -0.34 14.21 5.06
C LEU A 358 -1.18 14.67 6.25
N ALA A 359 -2.44 14.22 6.40
CA ALA A 359 -3.26 14.48 7.57
C ALA A 359 -2.61 13.86 8.83
N ILE A 360 -2.14 12.62 8.76
CA ILE A 360 -1.42 11.96 9.86
C ILE A 360 -0.14 12.74 10.21
N ALA A 361 0.71 13.02 9.23
CA ALA A 361 1.95 13.75 9.43
C ALA A 361 1.73 15.15 10.03
N SER A 362 0.77 15.91 9.50
CA SER A 362 0.42 17.24 10.02
C SER A 362 -0.16 17.18 11.44
N GLY A 363 -0.94 16.15 11.77
CA GLY A 363 -1.47 15.93 13.12
C GLY A 363 -0.35 15.68 14.14
N MET A 364 0.64 14.86 13.79
CA MET A 364 1.82 14.59 14.63
C MET A 364 2.65 15.84 14.88
N VAL A 365 2.87 16.67 13.85
CA VAL A 365 3.57 17.95 13.99
C VAL A 365 2.74 18.92 14.82
N LEU A 366 1.43 19.05 14.56
CA LEU A 366 0.50 19.93 15.30
C LEU A 366 0.50 19.62 16.79
N TRP A 367 0.56 18.33 17.17
CA TRP A 367 0.58 17.92 18.57
C TRP A 367 1.77 18.53 19.34
N ILE A 368 2.96 18.59 18.73
CA ILE A 368 4.16 19.19 19.30
C ILE A 368 4.09 20.73 19.26
N VAL A 369 3.71 21.32 18.12
CA VAL A 369 3.63 22.79 17.96
C VAL A 369 2.69 23.38 19.01
N LYS A 370 1.53 22.77 19.26
CA LYS A 370 0.57 23.19 20.28
C LYS A 370 1.18 23.23 21.70
N ARG A 371 2.05 22.28 22.02
CA ARG A 371 2.72 22.22 23.34
C ARG A 371 3.82 23.24 23.47
N ARG A 372 4.63 23.40 22.43
CA ARG A 372 5.73 24.35 22.40
C ARG A 372 5.27 25.82 22.56
N GLU A 373 4.08 26.16 22.04
CA GLU A 373 3.51 27.50 22.19
C GLU A 373 3.03 27.78 23.63
N ARG A 374 2.73 26.74 24.41
CA ARG A 374 2.19 26.89 25.77
C ARG A 374 3.25 26.90 26.86
N ALA A 375 4.33 26.13 26.70
CA ALA A 375 5.39 25.99 27.67
C ALA A 375 6.67 25.42 27.00
N PRO A 376 7.85 25.56 27.64
CA PRO A 376 9.07 24.86 27.23
C PRO A 376 8.81 23.35 27.18
N LEU A 377 9.32 22.68 26.16
CA LEU A 377 9.12 21.25 25.99
C LEU A 377 9.88 20.45 27.05
N SER A 378 9.20 19.49 27.68
CA SER A 378 9.82 18.43 28.48
C SER A 378 10.79 17.58 27.64
N ILE A 379 11.64 16.79 28.30
CA ILE A 379 12.56 15.86 27.61
C ILE A 379 11.80 14.94 26.67
N GLY A 380 10.67 14.35 27.12
CA GLY A 380 9.83 13.48 26.30
C GLY A 380 9.26 14.19 25.07
N ASN A 381 8.75 15.42 25.21
CA ASN A 381 8.25 16.19 24.09
C ASN A 381 9.36 16.59 23.09
N ARG A 382 10.57 16.88 23.58
CA ARG A 382 11.75 17.14 22.72
C ARG A 382 12.16 15.88 21.96
N LEU A 383 12.16 14.73 22.61
CA LEU A 383 12.42 13.45 21.95
C LEU A 383 11.37 13.16 20.88
N LEU A 384 10.09 13.37 21.17
CA LEU A 384 9.00 13.17 20.21
C LEU A 384 9.08 14.13 19.02
N GLU A 385 9.48 15.40 19.26
CA GLU A 385 9.72 16.36 18.16
C GLU A 385 10.83 15.86 17.22
N ARG A 386 11.89 15.30 17.75
CA ARG A 386 13.01 14.71 16.99
C ARG A 386 12.62 13.40 16.29
N LEU A 387 11.84 12.55 16.96
CA LEU A 387 11.26 11.36 16.35
C LEU A 387 10.36 11.70 15.16
N ASN A 388 9.58 12.79 15.25
CA ASN A 388 8.79 13.26 14.11
C ASN A 388 9.69 13.70 12.94
N VAL A 389 10.83 14.37 13.20
CA VAL A 389 11.79 14.71 12.14
C VAL A 389 12.29 13.43 11.46
N GLY A 390 12.85 12.52 12.23
CA GLY A 390 13.46 11.29 11.69
C GLY A 390 12.44 10.32 11.09
N GLY A 391 11.29 10.11 11.74
CA GLY A 391 10.27 9.16 11.29
C GLY A 391 9.56 9.61 10.02
N LEU A 392 9.12 10.86 9.96
CA LEU A 392 8.39 11.39 8.79
C LEU A 392 9.29 11.60 7.56
N THR A 393 10.60 11.73 7.74
CA THR A 393 11.55 11.84 6.61
C THR A 393 12.26 10.51 6.33
N GLY A 394 12.54 9.71 7.36
CA GLY A 394 13.30 8.47 7.22
C GLY A 394 12.56 7.40 6.41
N VAL A 395 11.26 7.26 6.65
CA VAL A 395 10.44 6.30 5.88
C VAL A 395 10.48 6.57 4.37
N PRO A 396 10.17 7.78 3.88
CA PRO A 396 10.29 8.04 2.44
C PRO A 396 11.75 7.97 1.93
N ILE A 397 12.76 8.32 2.75
CA ILE A 397 14.18 8.12 2.39
C ILE A 397 14.46 6.64 2.15
N GLY A 398 14.02 5.74 3.05
CA GLY A 398 14.16 4.30 2.87
C GLY A 398 13.45 3.79 1.61
N MET A 399 12.23 4.25 1.34
CA MET A 399 11.48 3.89 0.14
C MET A 399 12.21 4.31 -1.16
N ILE A 400 12.82 5.48 -1.18
CA ILE A 400 13.62 5.91 -2.34
C ILE A 400 14.95 5.16 -2.40
N ALA A 401 15.58 4.84 -1.26
CA ALA A 401 16.78 4.01 -1.21
C ALA A 401 16.54 2.60 -1.78
N PHE A 402 15.34 2.01 -1.59
CA PHE A 402 14.91 0.78 -2.25
C PHE A 402 14.99 0.88 -3.78
N LEU A 403 14.47 1.98 -4.35
CA LEU A 403 14.52 2.22 -5.80
C LEU A 403 15.96 2.44 -6.31
N ILE A 404 16.81 3.11 -5.52
CA ILE A 404 18.24 3.27 -5.84
C ILE A 404 18.95 1.92 -5.80
N ALA A 405 18.72 1.11 -4.77
CA ALA A 405 19.31 -0.22 -4.62
C ALA A 405 18.99 -1.09 -5.85
N ASN A 406 17.75 -1.05 -6.33
CA ASN A 406 17.34 -1.75 -7.55
C ASN A 406 18.20 -1.38 -8.80
N ARG A 407 18.64 -0.14 -8.91
CA ARG A 407 19.45 0.31 -10.04
C ARG A 407 20.94 0.03 -9.84
N MET A 408 21.41 0.08 -8.61
CA MET A 408 22.85 0.00 -8.30
C MET A 408 23.36 -1.41 -8.03
N LEU A 409 22.52 -2.30 -7.50
CA LEU A 409 22.93 -3.67 -7.21
C LEU A 409 23.13 -4.47 -8.52
N PRO A 410 24.26 -5.21 -8.66
CA PRO A 410 24.46 -6.13 -9.77
C PRO A 410 23.37 -7.21 -9.85
N LEU A 411 23.06 -7.71 -11.05
CA LEU A 411 22.03 -8.73 -11.27
C LEU A 411 22.36 -10.06 -10.57
N GLY A 412 23.65 -10.41 -10.47
CA GLY A 412 24.12 -11.67 -9.88
C GLY A 412 24.25 -11.69 -8.35
N VAL A 413 23.79 -10.65 -7.64
CA VAL A 413 23.85 -10.64 -6.18
C VAL A 413 22.89 -11.70 -5.63
N ALA A 414 23.41 -12.57 -4.76
CA ALA A 414 22.58 -13.54 -4.04
C ALA A 414 21.55 -12.84 -3.15
N ALA A 415 20.33 -13.38 -3.08
CA ALA A 415 19.23 -12.80 -2.31
C ALA A 415 19.03 -11.29 -2.60
N ARG A 416 19.06 -10.94 -3.88
CA ARG A 416 19.05 -9.54 -4.34
C ARG A 416 17.83 -8.76 -3.87
N ALA A 417 16.65 -9.38 -3.90
CA ALA A 417 15.40 -8.77 -3.44
C ALA A 417 15.45 -8.42 -1.94
N GLU A 418 16.01 -9.32 -1.12
CA GLU A 418 16.18 -9.11 0.32
C GLU A 418 17.27 -8.06 0.61
N ALA A 419 18.31 -7.97 -0.23
CA ALA A 419 19.32 -6.93 -0.13
C ALA A 419 18.74 -5.54 -0.42
N GLU A 420 17.85 -5.39 -1.43
CA GLU A 420 17.12 -4.15 -1.71
C GLU A 420 16.30 -3.69 -0.49
N VAL A 421 15.54 -4.61 0.12
CA VAL A 421 14.73 -4.35 1.33
C VAL A 421 15.61 -3.95 2.50
N SER A 422 16.72 -4.67 2.71
CA SER A 422 17.68 -4.36 3.79
C SER A 422 18.26 -2.96 3.65
N ILE A 423 18.66 -2.55 2.44
CA ILE A 423 19.14 -1.19 2.15
C ILE A 423 18.06 -0.16 2.47
N ALA A 424 16.80 -0.41 2.10
CA ALA A 424 15.68 0.47 2.42
C ALA A 424 15.51 0.66 3.93
N LEU A 425 15.47 -0.45 4.69
CA LEU A 425 15.25 -0.42 6.14
C LEU A 425 16.43 0.25 6.87
N TRP A 426 17.67 -0.07 6.50
CA TRP A 426 18.85 0.58 7.08
C TRP A 426 18.92 2.07 6.77
N SER A 427 18.56 2.48 5.56
CA SER A 427 18.51 3.89 5.17
C SER A 427 17.44 4.66 5.95
N ALA A 428 16.25 4.06 6.15
CA ALA A 428 15.20 4.63 6.98
C ALA A 428 15.65 4.75 8.45
N GLY A 429 16.30 3.71 8.99
CA GLY A 429 16.85 3.69 10.35
C GLY A 429 17.94 4.74 10.56
N ALA A 430 18.87 4.87 9.61
CA ALA A 430 19.92 5.89 9.66
C ALA A 430 19.33 7.31 9.65
N ALA A 431 18.36 7.59 8.77
CA ALA A 431 17.66 8.87 8.72
C ALA A 431 16.88 9.16 10.02
N LEU A 432 16.26 8.12 10.62
CA LEU A 432 15.60 8.23 11.93
C LEU A 432 16.61 8.65 13.02
N LEU A 433 17.76 7.98 13.09
CA LEU A 433 18.81 8.29 14.06
C LEU A 433 19.38 9.69 13.86
N ILE A 434 19.61 10.13 12.61
CA ILE A 434 20.03 11.51 12.29
C ILE A 434 18.97 12.51 12.77
N GLY A 435 17.69 12.24 12.54
CA GLY A 435 16.58 13.08 12.99
C GLY A 435 16.48 13.19 14.51
N ILE A 436 16.78 12.11 15.25
CA ILE A 436 16.85 12.09 16.72
C ILE A 436 18.08 12.85 17.21
N ALA A 437 19.23 12.70 16.58
CA ALA A 437 20.48 13.33 16.99
C ALA A 437 20.47 14.86 16.77
N LEU A 438 19.92 15.30 15.65
CA LEU A 438 19.97 16.72 15.27
C LEU A 438 18.82 17.54 15.91
N PRO A 439 19.09 18.83 16.22
CA PRO A 439 17.99 19.74 16.54
C PRO A 439 17.00 19.84 15.36
N PRO A 440 15.67 19.91 15.60
CA PRO A 440 14.67 19.96 14.53
C PRO A 440 14.89 21.06 13.50
N LYS A 441 15.49 22.19 13.94
CA LYS A 441 15.84 23.31 13.05
C LYS A 441 16.86 22.92 11.95
N LEU A 442 17.73 21.97 12.20
CA LEU A 442 18.71 21.44 11.26
C LEU A 442 18.21 20.15 10.60
N GLY A 443 17.58 19.29 11.39
CA GLY A 443 17.12 17.97 10.92
C GLY A 443 16.12 18.06 9.77
N TRP A 444 15.08 18.91 9.88
CA TRP A 444 14.09 19.06 8.81
C TRP A 444 14.69 19.47 7.45
N PRO A 445 15.47 20.59 7.33
CA PRO A 445 16.01 20.97 6.03
C PRO A 445 17.05 19.99 5.51
N LEU A 446 17.85 19.37 6.39
CA LEU A 446 18.84 18.37 5.98
C LEU A 446 18.17 17.11 5.38
N LEU A 447 17.25 16.51 6.12
CA LEU A 447 16.63 15.23 5.68
C LEU A 447 15.64 15.43 4.53
N LEU A 448 14.91 16.55 4.48
CA LEU A 448 14.08 16.88 3.31
C LEU A 448 14.94 17.22 2.08
N GLY A 449 16.08 17.88 2.28
CA GLY A 449 17.04 18.12 1.21
C GLY A 449 17.68 16.83 0.68
N LEU A 450 18.03 15.92 1.60
CA LEU A 450 18.50 14.57 1.23
C LEU A 450 17.43 13.81 0.44
N LEU A 451 16.19 13.81 0.91
CA LEU A 451 15.08 13.15 0.19
C LEU A 451 14.89 13.75 -1.21
N ALA A 452 14.95 15.09 -1.34
CA ALA A 452 14.88 15.76 -2.64
C ALA A 452 16.00 15.32 -3.58
N LEU A 453 17.24 15.28 -3.06
CA LEU A 453 18.40 14.80 -3.82
C LEU A 453 18.24 13.35 -4.27
N LEU A 454 17.83 12.47 -3.37
CA LEU A 454 17.64 11.04 -3.68
C LEU A 454 16.52 10.84 -4.72
N CYS A 455 15.41 11.57 -4.65
CA CYS A 455 14.37 11.55 -5.68
C CYS A 455 14.91 12.01 -7.05
N ALA A 456 15.72 13.04 -7.10
CA ALA A 456 16.36 13.51 -8.34
C ALA A 456 17.34 12.45 -8.90
N VAL A 457 18.15 11.85 -8.04
CA VAL A 457 19.08 10.77 -8.42
C VAL A 457 18.32 9.58 -9.03
N VAL A 458 17.25 9.10 -8.39
CA VAL A 458 16.43 8.00 -8.93
C VAL A 458 15.82 8.36 -10.29
N ALA A 459 15.28 9.57 -10.41
CA ALA A 459 14.71 10.04 -11.68
C ALA A 459 15.74 10.06 -12.82
N LEU A 460 17.00 10.40 -12.50
CA LEU A 460 18.11 10.43 -13.47
C LEU A 460 18.73 9.06 -13.74
N LEU A 461 18.71 8.14 -12.77
CA LEU A 461 19.13 6.74 -12.94
C LEU A 461 18.09 5.92 -13.73
N GLY A 462 16.86 6.38 -13.81
CA GLY A 462 15.84 5.78 -14.66
C GLY A 462 16.19 5.92 -16.15
N PRO A 463 15.70 5.02 -17.01
CA PRO A 463 15.91 5.14 -18.45
C PRO A 463 15.27 6.44 -18.95
N ILE A 464 16.11 7.35 -19.47
CA ILE A 464 15.70 8.70 -19.91
C ILE A 464 15.06 8.66 -21.31
N TRP A 465 15.47 7.70 -22.14
CA TRP A 465 15.04 7.56 -23.53
C TRP A 465 14.27 6.26 -23.75
N VAL A 466 13.07 6.16 -23.15
CA VAL A 466 12.25 4.95 -23.27
C VAL A 466 10.90 5.34 -23.86
N SER A 467 10.48 4.56 -24.86
CA SER A 467 9.13 4.62 -25.43
C SER A 467 8.01 4.20 -24.45
N ASP A 468 8.40 3.68 -23.26
CA ASP A 468 7.46 3.24 -22.24
C ASP A 468 6.95 4.43 -21.41
N ILE A 469 5.69 4.78 -21.61
CA ILE A 469 5.03 5.90 -20.92
C ILE A 469 5.00 5.73 -19.38
N ILE A 470 4.97 4.50 -18.88
CA ILE A 470 4.96 4.22 -17.44
C ILE A 470 6.31 4.59 -16.82
N LEU A 471 7.41 4.20 -17.49
CA LEU A 471 8.75 4.54 -17.03
C LEU A 471 8.98 6.06 -17.06
N ALA A 472 8.58 6.70 -18.16
CA ALA A 472 8.70 8.15 -18.32
C ALA A 472 7.91 8.92 -17.26
N THR A 473 6.64 8.57 -17.03
CA THR A 473 5.78 9.22 -16.03
C THR A 473 6.29 9.03 -14.61
N THR A 474 6.82 7.85 -14.27
CA THR A 474 7.42 7.59 -12.96
C THR A 474 8.63 8.49 -12.71
N ASN A 475 9.53 8.62 -13.69
CA ASN A 475 10.70 9.52 -13.59
C ASN A 475 10.27 10.99 -13.45
N MET A 476 9.26 11.42 -14.20
CA MET A 476 8.71 12.80 -14.10
C MET A 476 8.13 13.07 -12.71
N MET A 477 7.39 12.12 -12.12
CA MET A 477 6.83 12.27 -10.78
C MET A 477 7.93 12.35 -9.71
N LEU A 478 8.97 11.55 -9.81
CA LEU A 478 10.12 11.59 -8.91
C LEU A 478 10.83 12.94 -9.02
N MET A 479 11.05 13.45 -10.22
CA MET A 479 11.67 14.77 -10.45
C MET A 479 10.79 15.90 -9.94
N ALA A 480 9.48 15.86 -10.18
CA ALA A 480 8.53 16.83 -9.64
C ALA A 480 8.54 16.86 -8.10
N THR A 481 8.62 15.68 -7.47
CA THR A 481 8.75 15.53 -6.02
C THR A 481 10.07 16.14 -5.52
N ALA A 482 11.19 15.87 -6.21
CA ALA A 482 12.48 16.44 -5.90
C ALA A 482 12.45 17.99 -5.94
N VAL A 483 11.88 18.56 -7.00
CA VAL A 483 11.73 20.02 -7.16
C VAL A 483 10.84 20.61 -6.07
N ALA A 484 9.68 19.99 -5.79
CA ALA A 484 8.78 20.48 -4.75
C ALA A 484 9.44 20.50 -3.36
N LEU A 485 10.13 19.42 -2.98
CA LEU A 485 10.86 19.33 -1.73
C LEU A 485 12.04 20.34 -1.68
N GLY A 486 12.80 20.46 -2.75
CA GLY A 486 13.88 21.42 -2.88
C GLY A 486 13.42 22.88 -2.70
N LEU A 487 12.26 23.23 -3.30
CA LEU A 487 11.64 24.55 -3.12
C LEU A 487 11.16 24.77 -1.68
N LEU A 488 10.64 23.76 -1.00
CA LEU A 488 10.26 23.85 0.41
C LEU A 488 11.48 24.09 1.30
N VAL A 489 12.56 23.36 1.10
CA VAL A 489 13.83 23.54 1.82
C VAL A 489 14.40 24.93 1.57
N TRP A 490 14.49 25.35 0.31
CA TRP A 490 14.99 26.68 -0.08
C TRP A 490 14.19 27.82 0.59
N LYS A 491 12.85 27.76 0.54
CA LYS A 491 11.98 28.75 1.20
C LYS A 491 12.20 28.78 2.72
N HIS A 492 12.40 27.60 3.32
CA HIS A 492 12.63 27.51 4.76
C HIS A 492 13.96 28.13 5.19
N VAL A 493 15.04 27.84 4.46
CA VAL A 493 16.37 28.38 4.71
C VAL A 493 16.40 29.90 4.50
N ARG A 494 15.82 30.38 3.38
CA ARG A 494 15.80 31.84 3.04
C ARG A 494 15.04 32.68 4.07
N ARG A 495 13.91 32.17 4.59
CA ARG A 495 13.15 32.90 5.64
C ARG A 495 13.95 33.06 6.91
N ARG A 496 14.86 32.16 7.23
CA ARG A 496 15.73 32.24 8.40
C ARG A 496 16.91 33.23 8.23
N SER A 497 17.48 33.31 7.05
CA SER A 497 18.55 34.24 6.77
C SER A 497 18.09 35.71 6.85
N VAL A 498 16.83 35.98 6.47
CA VAL A 498 16.26 37.36 6.53
C VAL A 498 15.86 37.76 7.96
N SER A 499 15.55 36.80 8.84
CA SER A 499 15.15 37.05 10.23
C SER A 499 16.30 37.04 11.24
N ALA A 500 17.56 36.84 10.81
CA ALA A 500 18.71 36.96 11.68
C ALA A 500 18.94 38.43 12.01
N PRO A 501 18.90 38.87 13.30
CA PRO A 501 19.17 40.26 13.64
C PRO A 501 20.60 40.62 13.21
N VAL A 502 20.74 41.72 12.47
CA VAL A 502 22.04 42.34 12.21
C VAL A 502 22.65 42.68 13.58
N ARG A 503 23.66 41.92 14.00
CA ARG A 503 24.46 42.29 15.16
C ARG A 503 25.08 43.68 14.85
N ARG A 504 24.47 44.76 15.39
CA ARG A 504 25.13 46.07 15.45
C ARG A 504 26.45 45.82 16.16
N ARG A 505 27.56 45.94 15.44
CA ARG A 505 28.86 46.14 16.05
C ARG A 505 28.75 47.45 16.87
N MET A 506 28.73 47.30 18.19
CA MET A 506 29.04 48.48 19.04
C MET A 506 30.49 48.85 18.72
N VAL A 507 30.67 50.02 18.13
CA VAL A 507 31.97 50.69 18.05
C VAL A 507 32.24 51.20 19.46
N PRO A 508 33.38 50.84 20.11
CA PRO A 508 33.73 51.43 21.38
C PRO A 508 34.03 52.92 21.13
N ALA A 509 33.51 53.79 22.02
CA ALA A 509 33.82 55.19 22.08
C ALA A 509 35.23 55.42 22.62
#